data_3e05890923226ac2bee46f131d206366
#
_entry.id   3e05890923226ac2bee46f131d206366
#
_cell.length_a   1.000
_cell.length_b   1.000
_cell.length_c   1.000
_cell.angle_alpha   90.00
_cell.angle_beta   90.00
_cell.angle_gamma   90.00
#
_symmetry.space_group_name_H-M   'P 1'
#
loop_
_entity.id
_entity.type
_entity.pdbx_description
1 polymer ?
#
loop_
_entity_poly.entity_id
_entity_poly.type
_entity_poly.pdbx_seq_one_letter_code
_entity_poly.pdbx_strand_id
1 'polypeptide(L)' 'MLKGTRIVQVTKVQPVSIHGQISLDVSFIEPDDSQGQVRLARIGPESVPRNLEAGETVELHYLLGVVTNITRK' A
#
# COMPACT_ATOMS: atom_id res chain seq x y z
N MET A 1 -20.05 4.74 3.83
CA MET A 1 -19.03 5.48 3.07
C MET A 1 -18.16 4.52 2.29
N LEU A 2 -18.02 4.77 1.02
CA LEU A 2 -17.31 3.85 0.11
C LEU A 2 -15.87 4.25 -0.12
N LYS A 3 -15.50 5.46 0.26
CA LYS A 3 -14.14 5.97 0.21
C LYS A 3 -13.57 6.08 1.61
N GLY A 4 -12.26 5.92 1.72
CA GLY A 4 -11.59 6.10 2.99
C GLY A 4 -10.10 6.22 2.80
N THR A 5 -9.43 6.67 3.86
CA THR A 5 -7.97 6.74 3.89
C THR A 5 -7.48 6.16 5.20
N ARG A 6 -6.26 5.63 5.19
CA ARG A 6 -5.58 5.14 6.38
C ARG A 6 -4.10 5.50 6.32
N ILE A 7 -3.56 5.88 7.46
CA ILE A 7 -2.12 6.10 7.59
C ILE A 7 -1.50 4.79 8.05
N VAL A 8 -0.52 4.32 7.30
CA VAL A 8 0.14 3.03 7.58
C VAL A 8 1.64 3.18 7.39
N GLN A 9 2.39 2.20 7.90
CA GLN A 9 3.83 2.12 7.70
C GLN A 9 4.14 0.99 6.76
N VAL A 10 4.88 1.28 5.70
CA VAL A 10 5.30 0.28 4.71
C VAL A 10 6.38 -0.60 5.30
N THR A 11 6.23 -1.91 5.16
CA THR A 11 7.22 -2.87 5.62
C THR A 11 8.00 -3.50 4.47
N LYS A 12 7.42 -3.55 3.28
CA LYS A 12 8.06 -4.16 2.12
C LYS A 12 7.40 -3.68 0.85
N VAL A 13 8.18 -3.48 -0.19
CA VAL A 13 7.68 -3.18 -1.54
C VAL A 13 8.34 -4.16 -2.48
N GLN A 14 7.55 -4.93 -3.22
CA GLN A 14 8.08 -5.95 -4.11
C GLN A 14 7.39 -5.90 -5.48
N PRO A 15 8.15 -5.72 -6.56
CA PRO A 15 7.57 -5.80 -7.90
C PRO A 15 7.19 -7.23 -8.24
N VAL A 16 6.05 -7.38 -8.90
CA VAL A 16 5.52 -8.66 -9.33
C VAL A 16 5.10 -8.55 -10.78
N SER A 17 5.54 -9.49 -11.62
CA SER A 17 5.12 -9.53 -13.02
C SER A 17 3.96 -10.52 -13.17
N ILE A 18 2.84 -10.04 -13.69
CA ILE A 18 1.65 -10.86 -13.91
C ILE A 18 1.21 -10.62 -15.35
N HIS A 19 1.22 -11.69 -16.15
CA HIS A 19 0.82 -11.61 -17.56
C HIS A 19 1.53 -10.49 -18.31
N GLY A 20 2.84 -10.33 -18.05
CA GLY A 20 3.64 -9.30 -18.72
C GLY A 20 3.46 -7.90 -18.17
N GLN A 21 2.64 -7.71 -17.16
CA GLN A 21 2.45 -6.40 -16.53
C GLN A 21 3.08 -6.39 -15.15
N ILE A 22 3.68 -5.25 -14.80
CA ILE A 22 4.29 -5.07 -13.48
C ILE A 22 3.27 -4.50 -12.52
N SER A 23 3.13 -5.16 -11.38
CA SER A 23 2.38 -4.66 -10.23
C SER A 23 3.33 -4.56 -9.05
N LEU A 24 2.92 -3.86 -8.01
CA LEU A 24 3.69 -3.78 -6.78
C LEU A 24 2.90 -4.42 -5.65
N ASP A 25 3.54 -5.31 -4.91
CA ASP A 25 3.01 -5.84 -3.66
C ASP A 25 3.58 -5.00 -2.54
N VAL A 26 2.73 -4.18 -1.93
CA VAL A 26 3.11 -3.30 -0.83
C VAL A 26 2.60 -3.91 0.46
N SER A 27 3.52 -4.31 1.32
CA SER A 27 3.18 -4.82 2.65
C SER A 27 3.24 -3.67 3.64
N PHE A 28 2.30 -3.64 4.57
CA PHE A 28 2.19 -2.54 5.52
C PHE A 28 1.60 -3.00 6.83
N ILE A 29 1.83 -2.20 7.86
CA ILE A 29 1.20 -2.38 9.17
C ILE A 29 0.48 -1.10 9.54
N GLU A 30 -0.61 -1.27 10.31
CA GLU A 30 -1.34 -0.12 10.84
C GLU A 30 -0.77 0.23 12.22
N PRO A 31 -0.40 1.49 12.46
CA PRO A 31 0.20 1.87 13.74
C PRO A 31 -0.70 1.58 14.95
N ASP A 32 -2.02 1.59 14.72
CA ASP A 32 -2.99 1.36 15.79
C ASP A 32 -3.22 -0.11 16.08
N ASP A 33 -2.67 -1.01 15.27
CA ASP A 33 -2.85 -2.43 15.45
C ASP A 33 -1.86 -2.95 16.47
N SER A 34 -2.35 -3.28 17.66
CA SER A 34 -1.51 -3.76 18.76
C SER A 34 -0.84 -5.09 18.43
N GLN A 35 -1.39 -5.85 17.50
CA GLN A 35 -0.82 -7.13 17.10
C GLN A 35 0.21 -6.99 15.98
N GLY A 36 0.29 -5.82 15.36
CA GLY A 36 1.27 -5.58 14.29
C GLY A 36 1.08 -6.47 13.08
N GLN A 37 -0.15 -6.81 12.76
CA GLN A 37 -0.45 -7.70 11.66
C GLN A 37 -0.07 -7.08 10.32
N VAL A 38 0.71 -7.81 9.52
CA VAL A 38 1.13 -7.35 8.21
C VAL A 38 0.00 -7.60 7.21
N ARG A 39 -0.32 -6.57 6.44
CA ARG A 39 -1.31 -6.66 5.37
C ARG A 39 -0.63 -6.37 4.04
N LEU A 40 -1.28 -6.78 2.96
CA LEU A 40 -0.72 -6.65 1.62
C LEU A 40 -1.71 -5.97 0.70
N ALA A 41 -1.21 -5.04 -0.12
CA ALA A 41 -1.98 -4.45 -1.20
C ALA A 41 -1.21 -4.62 -2.50
N ARG A 42 -1.88 -5.14 -3.54
CA ARG A 42 -1.32 -5.25 -4.88
C ARG A 42 -1.86 -4.11 -5.72
N ILE A 43 -0.96 -3.31 -6.28
CA ILE A 43 -1.36 -2.06 -6.91
C ILE A 43 -0.42 -1.76 -8.08
N GLY A 44 -0.92 -1.07 -9.10
CA GLY A 44 -0.09 -0.67 -10.22
C GLY A 44 0.94 0.39 -9.84
N PRO A 45 2.12 0.37 -10.49
CA PRO A 45 3.20 1.29 -10.12
C PRO A 45 2.84 2.76 -10.32
N GLU A 46 1.91 3.06 -11.21
CA GLU A 46 1.46 4.43 -11.47
C GLU A 46 0.65 5.02 -10.32
N SER A 47 0.18 4.16 -9.41
CA SER A 47 -0.65 4.57 -8.27
C SER A 47 0.13 4.61 -6.97
N VAL A 48 1.45 4.55 -7.03
CA VAL A 48 2.34 4.46 -5.87
C VAL A 48 3.43 5.53 -6.02
N PRO A 49 3.90 6.17 -4.94
CA PRO A 49 4.97 7.15 -5.04
C PRO A 49 6.24 6.51 -5.59
N ARG A 50 7.02 7.30 -6.33
CA ARG A 50 8.31 6.84 -6.82
C ARG A 50 9.24 6.52 -5.66
N ASN A 51 10.01 5.45 -5.81
CA ASN A 51 11.03 5.06 -4.85
C ASN A 51 10.46 4.83 -3.46
N LEU A 52 9.24 4.28 -3.40
CA LEU A 52 8.65 3.92 -2.13
C LEU A 52 9.49 2.83 -1.47
N GLU A 53 9.84 3.02 -0.21
CA GLU A 53 10.70 2.10 0.53
C GLU A 53 10.07 1.67 1.84
N ALA A 54 10.54 0.52 2.34
CA ALA A 54 10.15 0.05 3.66
C ALA A 54 10.53 1.09 4.72
N GLY A 55 9.68 1.26 5.71
CA GLY A 55 9.86 2.22 6.78
C GLY A 55 9.14 3.54 6.55
N GLU A 56 8.71 3.81 5.33
CA GLU A 56 8.00 5.06 5.06
C GLU A 56 6.58 5.00 5.61
N THR A 57 6.10 6.15 6.07
CA THR A 57 4.71 6.34 6.47
C THR A 57 3.95 6.91 5.29
N VAL A 58 2.86 6.27 4.93
CA VAL A 58 2.08 6.63 3.75
C VAL A 58 0.60 6.67 4.08
N GLU A 59 -0.16 7.27 3.18
CA GLU A 59 -1.60 7.27 3.25
C GLU A 59 -2.16 6.37 2.16
N LEU A 60 -2.91 5.35 2.56
CA LEU A 60 -3.63 4.49 1.63
C LEU A 60 -4.99 5.09 1.34
N HIS A 61 -5.38 5.08 0.08
CA HIS A 61 -6.70 5.53 -0.35
C HIS A 61 -7.51 4.33 -0.79
N TYR A 62 -8.72 4.21 -0.24
CA TYR A 62 -9.62 3.09 -0.50
C TYR A 62 -10.84 3.54 -1.28
N LEU A 63 -11.31 2.65 -2.12
CA LEU A 63 -12.62 2.77 -2.74
C LEU A 63 -13.25 1.38 -2.72
N LEU A 64 -14.42 1.25 -2.11
CA LEU A 64 -15.14 -0.02 -2.00
C LEU A 64 -14.28 -1.12 -1.35
N GLY A 65 -13.46 -0.75 -0.36
CA GLY A 65 -12.60 -1.69 0.35
C GLY A 65 -11.33 -2.09 -0.37
N VAL A 66 -11.07 -1.52 -1.54
CA VAL A 66 -9.88 -1.81 -2.33
C VAL A 66 -8.95 -0.60 -2.32
N VAL A 67 -7.65 -0.85 -2.13
CA VAL A 67 -6.65 0.23 -2.20
C VAL A 67 -6.52 0.68 -3.65
N THR A 68 -6.77 1.96 -3.90
CA THR A 68 -6.72 2.52 -5.25
C THR A 68 -5.43 3.27 -5.52
N ASN A 69 -4.86 3.88 -4.50
CA ASN A 69 -3.57 4.54 -4.64
C ASN A 69 -2.94 4.80 -3.27
N ILE A 70 -1.65 5.11 -3.30
CA ILE A 70 -0.84 5.36 -2.11
C ILE A 70 -0.13 6.70 -2.30
N THR A 71 -0.15 7.55 -1.27
CA THR A 71 0.56 8.81 -1.30
C THR A 71 1.46 8.92 -0.07
N ARG A 72 2.57 9.65 -0.21
CA ARG A 72 3.44 9.92 0.94
C ARG A 72 2.75 10.85 1.91
N LYS A 73 3.01 10.57 3.15
CA LYS A 73 2.47 11.39 4.23
C LYS A 73 3.33 12.63 4.48
#